data_9f6324bbc80eebfc15f8f5e5b0f535d7
#
_entry.id   9f6324bbc80eebfc15f8f5e5b0f535d7
#
_cell.length_a   1.000
_cell.length_b   1.000
_cell.length_c   1.000
_cell.angle_alpha   90.00
_cell.angle_beta   90.00
_cell.angle_gamma   90.00
#
_symmetry.space_group_name_H-M   'P 1'
#
loop_
_entity.id
_entity.type
_entity.pdbx_description
1 polymer ?
#
loop_
_entity_poly.entity_id
_entity_poly.type
_entity_poly.pdbx_seq_one_letter_code
_entity_poly.pdbx_strand_id
1 'polypeptide(L)'
;MCGGMNDFIPVQPTVFEVHTMTFTQYYTSPLGPLLLAADEIGLTGVWFEGAKYFAANIPAEHMERETPILLETKEWLDIYFTGNAPGFLPPLHPAGSAFQKSVWELLLKIPYGQTETYGSIARQLARKLGVSRMSPQAVGGAVGHNPISLLIPCHRVVGAHGSLTGYAGGIGRKRKLLELEQAGAASSGHRQC
;
A
#
# COMPACT_ATOMS: atom_id res chain seq x y z
N MET A 1 -64.97 -16.17 -24.80
CA MET A 1 -63.82 -15.30 -25.11
C MET A 1 -63.05 -15.10 -23.83
N CYS A 2 -62.00 -15.90 -23.63
CA CYS A 2 -61.14 -15.85 -22.46
C CYS A 2 -59.81 -15.30 -22.86
N GLY A 3 -59.51 -14.09 -22.41
CA GLY A 3 -58.19 -13.45 -22.60
C GLY A 3 -57.28 -13.90 -21.46
N GLY A 4 -56.28 -14.69 -21.80
CA GLY A 4 -55.21 -15.03 -20.86
C GLY A 4 -54.21 -13.87 -20.77
N MET A 5 -54.11 -13.27 -19.60
CA MET A 5 -52.99 -12.36 -19.25
C MET A 5 -51.76 -13.21 -18.97
N ASN A 6 -50.76 -13.10 -19.85
CA ASN A 6 -49.42 -13.61 -19.57
C ASN A 6 -48.71 -12.65 -18.62
N ASP A 7 -48.61 -13.02 -17.34
CA ASP A 7 -47.76 -12.33 -16.37
C ASP A 7 -46.29 -12.59 -16.74
N PHE A 8 -45.67 -11.64 -17.40
CA PHE A 8 -44.24 -11.63 -17.62
C PHE A 8 -43.57 -11.22 -16.33
N ILE A 9 -43.04 -12.17 -15.58
CA ILE A 9 -42.20 -11.90 -14.41
C ILE A 9 -40.83 -11.47 -14.93
N PRO A 10 -40.41 -10.21 -14.70
CA PRO A 10 -39.07 -9.80 -15.09
C PRO A 10 -38.01 -10.51 -14.24
N VAL A 11 -37.20 -11.36 -14.87
CA VAL A 11 -36.04 -11.95 -14.25
C VAL A 11 -35.04 -10.81 -13.97
N GLN A 12 -34.91 -10.45 -12.70
CA GLN A 12 -33.88 -9.52 -12.24
C GLN A 12 -32.51 -10.14 -12.53
N PRO A 13 -31.56 -9.41 -13.16
CA PRO A 13 -30.21 -9.91 -13.29
C PRO A 13 -29.62 -10.06 -11.89
N THR A 14 -29.37 -11.29 -11.45
CA THR A 14 -28.56 -11.57 -10.26
C THR A 14 -27.18 -11.01 -10.54
N VAL A 15 -26.85 -9.90 -9.90
CA VAL A 15 -25.48 -9.40 -9.81
C VAL A 15 -24.72 -10.43 -8.98
N PHE A 16 -23.97 -11.30 -9.64
CA PHE A 16 -22.98 -12.12 -8.96
C PHE A 16 -21.92 -11.15 -8.42
N GLU A 17 -21.97 -10.86 -7.13
CA GLU A 17 -20.82 -10.29 -6.46
C GLU A 17 -19.68 -11.31 -6.62
N VAL A 18 -18.72 -10.97 -7.46
CA VAL A 18 -17.48 -11.72 -7.58
C VAL A 18 -16.75 -11.50 -6.25
N HIS A 19 -16.96 -12.38 -5.29
CA HIS A 19 -16.15 -12.42 -4.07
C HIS A 19 -14.75 -12.88 -4.49
N THR A 20 -13.86 -11.93 -4.71
CA THR A 20 -12.45 -12.23 -4.95
C THR A 20 -11.88 -12.85 -3.67
N MET A 21 -11.37 -14.09 -3.80
CA MET A 21 -10.75 -14.79 -2.68
C MET A 21 -9.48 -14.05 -2.25
N THR A 22 -9.32 -13.83 -0.95
CA THR A 22 -8.09 -13.27 -0.39
C THR A 22 -7.16 -14.40 0.02
N PHE A 23 -5.91 -14.31 -0.44
CA PHE A 23 -4.83 -15.23 -0.09
C PHE A 23 -3.83 -14.53 0.82
N THR A 24 -3.32 -15.25 1.82
CA THR A 24 -2.38 -14.68 2.79
C THR A 24 -1.14 -15.55 2.96
N GLN A 25 0.00 -14.91 3.29
CA GLN A 25 1.22 -15.58 3.72
C GLN A 25 2.02 -14.68 4.66
N TYR A 26 2.77 -15.31 5.56
CA TYR A 26 3.78 -14.62 6.35
C TYR A 26 5.11 -14.53 5.61
N TYR A 27 5.86 -13.46 5.90
CA TYR A 27 7.23 -13.22 5.46
C TYR A 27 8.07 -12.78 6.64
N THR A 28 9.23 -13.42 6.85
CA THR A 28 10.14 -13.07 7.95
C THR A 28 11.13 -12.02 7.48
N SER A 29 11.01 -10.80 7.98
CA SER A 29 11.92 -9.71 7.66
C SER A 29 12.90 -9.42 8.81
N PRO A 30 14.03 -8.72 8.53
CA PRO A 30 14.95 -8.25 9.58
C PRO A 30 14.31 -7.30 10.59
N LEU A 31 13.14 -6.72 10.27
CA LEU A 31 12.41 -5.79 11.13
C LEU A 31 11.18 -6.41 11.80
N GLY A 32 11.04 -7.72 11.72
CA GLY A 32 9.94 -8.51 12.27
C GLY A 32 9.03 -9.11 11.20
N PRO A 33 8.10 -9.99 11.58
CA PRO A 33 7.21 -10.66 10.65
C PRO A 33 6.30 -9.67 9.92
N LEU A 34 6.04 -9.98 8.65
CA LEU A 34 5.09 -9.29 7.79
C LEU A 34 3.98 -10.27 7.41
N LEU A 35 2.74 -9.84 7.48
CA LEU A 35 1.61 -10.50 6.85
C LEU A 35 1.39 -9.89 5.48
N LEU A 36 1.38 -10.73 4.45
CA LEU A 36 1.11 -10.39 3.05
C LEU A 36 -0.29 -10.85 2.70
N ALA A 37 -1.05 -10.05 1.96
CA ALA A 37 -2.35 -10.43 1.44
C ALA A 37 -2.49 -10.01 -0.02
N ALA A 38 -3.10 -10.86 -0.83
CA ALA A 38 -3.38 -10.61 -2.24
C ALA A 38 -4.73 -11.22 -2.64
N ASP A 39 -5.33 -10.67 -3.67
CA ASP A 39 -6.43 -11.29 -4.42
C ASP A 39 -5.95 -11.67 -5.84
N GLU A 40 -6.88 -12.00 -6.74
CA GLU A 40 -6.55 -12.35 -8.13
C GLU A 40 -6.08 -11.13 -8.96
N ILE A 41 -6.32 -9.90 -8.48
CA ILE A 41 -6.00 -8.64 -9.17
C ILE A 41 -4.62 -8.14 -8.76
N GLY A 42 -4.29 -8.20 -7.46
CA GLY A 42 -3.05 -7.65 -6.95
C GLY A 42 -2.87 -7.79 -5.44
N LEU A 43 -1.79 -7.22 -4.96
CA LEU A 43 -1.47 -7.15 -3.54
C LEU A 43 -2.45 -6.19 -2.84
N THR A 44 -3.15 -6.70 -1.83
CA THR A 44 -4.14 -5.95 -1.05
C THR A 44 -3.59 -5.45 0.27
N GLY A 45 -2.50 -6.08 0.78
CA GLY A 45 -1.91 -5.69 2.04
C GLY A 45 -0.52 -6.23 2.33
N VAL A 46 0.25 -5.44 3.07
CA VAL A 46 1.54 -5.77 3.68
C VAL A 46 1.63 -5.06 5.01
N TRP A 47 1.59 -5.80 6.12
CA TRP A 47 1.61 -5.22 7.45
C TRP A 47 2.69 -5.86 8.32
N PHE A 48 3.46 -5.06 9.03
CA PHE A 48 4.26 -5.57 10.12
C PHE A 48 3.37 -6.07 11.25
N GLU A 49 3.70 -7.21 11.82
CA GLU A 49 3.01 -7.71 13.00
C GLU A 49 3.06 -6.68 14.14
N GLY A 50 1.92 -6.49 14.82
CA GLY A 50 1.74 -5.47 15.86
C GLY A 50 1.64 -4.04 15.37
N ALA A 51 1.57 -3.79 14.05
CA ALA A 51 1.33 -2.46 13.50
C ALA A 51 -0.10 -1.97 13.80
N LYS A 52 -0.27 -0.65 13.87
CA LYS A 52 -1.61 -0.06 13.87
C LYS A 52 -2.32 -0.42 12.56
N TYR A 53 -3.57 -0.83 12.64
CA TYR A 53 -4.35 -1.33 11.48
C TYR A 53 -3.83 -2.64 10.86
N PHE A 54 -3.12 -3.46 11.65
CA PHE A 54 -2.70 -4.79 11.23
C PHE A 54 -3.89 -5.60 10.69
N ALA A 55 -3.77 -6.13 9.49
CA ALA A 55 -4.76 -6.98 8.83
C ALA A 55 -6.19 -6.41 8.75
N ALA A 56 -6.38 -5.08 8.91
CA ALA A 56 -7.69 -4.46 9.03
C ALA A 56 -8.61 -4.66 7.80
N ASN A 57 -8.03 -4.95 6.64
CA ASN A 57 -8.76 -5.12 5.38
C ASN A 57 -8.82 -6.58 4.92
N ILE A 58 -8.39 -7.53 5.74
CA ILE A 58 -8.48 -8.96 5.40
C ILE A 58 -9.90 -9.43 5.72
N PRO A 59 -10.63 -10.01 4.75
CA PRO A 59 -11.91 -10.64 5.02
C PRO A 59 -11.81 -11.78 6.04
N ALA A 60 -12.88 -12.05 6.78
CA ALA A 60 -12.92 -13.20 7.70
C ALA A 60 -12.66 -14.52 6.97
N GLU A 61 -13.19 -14.65 5.76
CA GLU A 61 -12.92 -15.78 4.87
C GLU A 61 -11.71 -15.43 3.98
N HIS A 62 -10.58 -16.03 4.29
CA HIS A 62 -9.35 -15.94 3.52
C HIS A 62 -8.62 -17.29 3.59
N MET A 63 -7.69 -17.51 2.68
CA MET A 63 -6.94 -18.75 2.58
C MET A 63 -5.46 -18.51 2.71
N GLU A 64 -4.79 -19.24 3.59
CA GLU A 64 -3.34 -19.28 3.62
C GLU A 64 -2.84 -20.14 2.46
N ARG A 65 -2.39 -19.47 1.39
CA ARG A 65 -1.95 -20.11 0.15
C ARG A 65 -0.95 -19.23 -0.59
N GLU A 66 0.06 -19.87 -1.16
CA GLU A 66 1.00 -19.21 -2.06
C GLU A 66 0.33 -18.90 -3.41
N THR A 67 0.55 -17.67 -3.90
CA THR A 67 0.10 -17.22 -5.22
C THR A 67 1.24 -16.53 -5.96
N PRO A 68 1.19 -16.40 -7.30
CA PRO A 68 2.23 -15.70 -8.06
C PRO A 68 2.49 -14.28 -7.54
N ILE A 69 1.42 -13.53 -7.15
CA ILE A 69 1.54 -12.17 -6.62
C ILE A 69 2.27 -12.16 -5.27
N LEU A 70 1.98 -13.11 -4.38
CA LEU A 70 2.66 -13.21 -3.08
C LEU A 70 4.11 -13.65 -3.23
N LEU A 71 4.43 -14.53 -4.20
CA LEU A 71 5.81 -14.90 -4.53
C LEU A 71 6.60 -13.70 -5.05
N GLU A 72 6.06 -12.97 -6.02
CA GLU A 72 6.67 -11.75 -6.55
C GLU A 72 6.87 -10.70 -5.46
N THR A 73 5.91 -10.60 -4.52
CA THR A 73 6.05 -9.71 -3.36
C THR A 73 7.19 -10.12 -2.44
N LYS A 74 7.36 -11.42 -2.19
CA LYS A 74 8.49 -11.93 -1.39
C LYS A 74 9.83 -11.63 -2.06
N GLU A 75 9.94 -11.87 -3.37
CA GLU A 75 11.14 -11.53 -4.15
C GLU A 75 11.45 -10.03 -4.07
N TRP A 76 10.42 -9.17 -4.18
CA TRP A 76 10.56 -7.75 -4.00
C TRP A 76 11.11 -7.40 -2.61
N LEU A 77 10.59 -8.02 -1.55
CA LEU A 77 11.03 -7.82 -0.17
C LEU A 77 12.45 -8.33 0.06
N ASP A 78 12.82 -9.47 -0.52
CA ASP A 78 14.18 -10.02 -0.44
C ASP A 78 15.20 -9.02 -1.00
N ILE A 79 14.95 -8.47 -2.20
CA ILE A 79 15.80 -7.42 -2.79
C ILE A 79 15.83 -6.17 -1.92
N TYR A 80 14.66 -5.70 -1.46
CA TYR A 80 14.54 -4.48 -0.65
C TYR A 80 15.37 -4.57 0.64
N PHE A 81 15.28 -5.69 1.37
CA PHE A 81 16.00 -5.85 2.64
C PHE A 81 17.50 -6.11 2.48
N THR A 82 18.02 -6.33 1.27
CA THR A 82 19.47 -6.24 0.99
C THR A 82 19.97 -4.79 0.88
N GLY A 83 19.10 -3.79 0.97
CA GLY A 83 19.43 -2.38 0.80
C GLY A 83 19.46 -1.93 -0.66
N ASN A 84 18.89 -2.70 -1.58
CA ASN A 84 18.77 -2.36 -2.98
C ASN A 84 17.34 -1.90 -3.33
N ALA A 85 17.22 -0.97 -4.28
CA ALA A 85 15.93 -0.62 -4.86
C ALA A 85 15.47 -1.74 -5.79
N PRO A 86 14.31 -2.40 -5.55
CA PRO A 86 13.80 -3.39 -6.50
C PRO A 86 13.42 -2.71 -7.83
N GLY A 87 13.77 -3.37 -8.94
CA GLY A 87 13.54 -2.85 -10.29
C GLY A 87 12.14 -3.09 -10.85
N PHE A 88 11.25 -3.67 -10.06
CA PHE A 88 9.87 -3.98 -10.44
C PHE A 88 8.93 -3.68 -9.28
N LEU A 89 7.62 -3.71 -9.53
CA LEU A 89 6.59 -3.55 -8.52
C LEU A 89 5.46 -4.56 -8.80
N PRO A 90 5.14 -5.47 -7.87
CA PRO A 90 4.00 -6.37 -8.01
C PRO A 90 2.70 -5.59 -8.26
N PRO A 91 1.70 -6.18 -8.92
CA PRO A 91 0.40 -5.54 -9.07
C PRO A 91 -0.18 -5.15 -7.72
N LEU A 92 -0.63 -3.90 -7.57
CA LEU A 92 -1.20 -3.38 -6.33
C LEU A 92 -2.71 -3.21 -6.45
N HIS A 93 -3.45 -3.71 -5.45
CA HIS A 93 -4.91 -3.58 -5.37
C HIS A 93 -5.35 -3.10 -3.97
N PRO A 94 -4.90 -1.92 -3.51
CA PRO A 94 -5.25 -1.41 -2.18
C PRO A 94 -6.71 -1.00 -2.10
N ALA A 95 -7.42 -1.48 -1.08
CA ALA A 95 -8.73 -0.98 -0.71
C ALA A 95 -8.62 0.37 0.01
N GLY A 96 -9.44 1.33 -0.38
CA GLY A 96 -9.45 2.67 0.22
C GLY A 96 -10.31 3.66 -0.54
N SER A 97 -10.59 4.80 0.09
CA SER A 97 -11.33 5.89 -0.54
C SER A 97 -10.56 6.50 -1.73
N ALA A 98 -11.25 7.20 -2.60
CA ALA A 98 -10.62 7.92 -3.73
C ALA A 98 -9.53 8.90 -3.25
N PHE A 99 -9.76 9.55 -2.12
CA PHE A 99 -8.78 10.43 -1.47
C PHE A 99 -7.52 9.68 -1.03
N GLN A 100 -7.69 8.55 -0.32
CA GLN A 100 -6.57 7.71 0.11
C GLN A 100 -5.76 7.19 -1.09
N LYS A 101 -6.42 6.66 -2.10
CA LYS A 101 -5.77 6.18 -3.33
C LYS A 101 -4.97 7.29 -4.02
N SER A 102 -5.53 8.52 -4.10
CA SER A 102 -4.82 9.67 -4.66
C SER A 102 -3.57 10.07 -3.87
N VAL A 103 -3.59 9.91 -2.53
CA VAL A 103 -2.39 10.10 -1.69
C VAL A 103 -1.38 9.00 -1.98
N TRP A 104 -1.78 7.73 -1.96
CA TRP A 104 -0.88 6.59 -2.16
C TRP A 104 -0.19 6.61 -3.53
N GLU A 105 -0.88 7.07 -4.59
CA GLU A 105 -0.27 7.32 -5.90
C GLU A 105 0.86 8.37 -5.86
N LEU A 106 0.76 9.38 -4.98
CA LEU A 106 1.84 10.35 -4.78
C LEU A 106 3.00 9.72 -3.99
N LEU A 107 2.70 8.83 -3.01
CA LEU A 107 3.74 8.13 -2.27
C LEU A 107 4.60 7.25 -3.19
N LEU A 108 3.98 6.54 -4.15
CA LEU A 108 4.69 5.70 -5.12
C LEU A 108 5.70 6.47 -5.98
N LYS A 109 5.57 7.79 -6.06
CA LYS A 109 6.50 8.67 -6.81
C LYS A 109 7.72 9.11 -5.99
N ILE A 110 7.74 8.83 -4.68
CA ILE A 110 8.89 9.17 -3.84
C ILE A 110 10.01 8.16 -4.10
N PRO A 111 11.16 8.58 -4.66
CA PRO A 111 12.23 7.64 -5.00
C PRO A 111 12.81 6.95 -3.77
N TYR A 112 13.44 5.79 -4.00
CA TYR A 112 14.21 5.07 -3.00
C TYR A 112 15.30 5.96 -2.40
N GLY A 113 15.48 5.95 -1.08
CA GLY A 113 16.45 6.78 -0.36
C GLY A 113 16.08 8.26 -0.23
N GLN A 114 14.93 8.69 -0.75
CA GLN A 114 14.45 10.07 -0.63
C GLN A 114 13.25 10.17 0.32
N THR A 115 13.01 11.38 0.81
CA THR A 115 11.88 11.68 1.69
C THR A 115 11.09 12.86 1.19
N GLU A 116 9.80 12.87 1.49
CA GLU A 116 8.88 13.97 1.24
C GLU A 116 8.16 14.39 2.53
N THR A 117 7.76 15.67 2.62
CA THR A 117 7.00 16.13 3.77
C THR A 117 5.49 16.01 3.54
N TYR A 118 4.73 15.81 4.62
CA TYR A 118 3.25 15.85 4.55
C TYR A 118 2.74 17.13 3.89
N GLY A 119 3.39 18.28 4.15
CA GLY A 119 3.03 19.56 3.54
C GLY A 119 3.31 19.61 2.03
N SER A 120 4.40 18.99 1.56
CA SER A 120 4.70 18.89 0.13
C SER A 120 3.66 18.03 -0.59
N ILE A 121 3.35 16.84 -0.04
CA ILE A 121 2.31 15.96 -0.59
C ILE A 121 0.95 16.67 -0.62
N ALA A 122 0.60 17.41 0.44
CA ALA A 122 -0.65 18.16 0.48
C ALA A 122 -0.74 19.21 -0.65
N ARG A 123 0.36 19.93 -0.93
CA ARG A 123 0.41 20.88 -2.05
C ARG A 123 0.31 20.18 -3.41
N GLN A 124 0.97 19.04 -3.60
CA GLN A 124 0.88 18.25 -4.82
C GLN A 124 -0.55 17.73 -5.05
N LEU A 125 -1.19 17.23 -3.99
CA LEU A 125 -2.57 16.75 -4.04
C LEU A 125 -3.56 17.87 -4.34
N ALA A 126 -3.41 19.04 -3.73
CA ALA A 126 -4.24 20.20 -4.00
C ALA A 126 -4.20 20.59 -5.49
N ARG A 127 -2.99 20.62 -6.08
CA ARG A 127 -2.82 20.88 -7.52
C ARG A 127 -3.48 19.81 -8.39
N LYS A 128 -3.29 18.51 -8.03
CA LYS A 128 -3.90 17.39 -8.75
C LYS A 128 -5.43 17.44 -8.75
N LEU A 129 -6.03 17.84 -7.64
CA LEU A 129 -7.48 17.89 -7.45
C LEU A 129 -8.10 19.24 -7.84
N GLY A 130 -7.31 20.23 -8.27
CA GLY A 130 -7.80 21.56 -8.64
C GLY A 130 -8.39 22.36 -7.47
N VAL A 131 -7.97 22.08 -6.22
CA VAL A 131 -8.43 22.80 -5.03
C VAL A 131 -7.35 23.77 -4.54
N SER A 132 -7.78 24.88 -3.93
CA SER A 132 -6.86 25.93 -3.47
C SER A 132 -5.94 25.47 -2.35
N ARG A 133 -6.36 24.49 -1.54
CA ARG A 133 -5.66 24.08 -0.32
C ARG A 133 -6.01 22.65 0.07
N MET A 134 -5.01 21.92 0.60
CA MET A 134 -5.18 20.58 1.19
C MET A 134 -4.52 20.55 2.57
N SER A 135 -5.20 19.94 3.55
CA SER A 135 -4.68 19.79 4.90
C SER A 135 -3.57 18.74 4.96
N PRO A 136 -2.35 19.08 5.45
CA PRO A 136 -1.32 18.08 5.73
C PRO A 136 -1.77 17.01 6.73
N GLN A 137 -2.70 17.35 7.63
CA GLN A 137 -3.26 16.45 8.62
C GLN A 137 -4.17 15.39 7.98
N ALA A 138 -5.00 15.79 7.00
CA ALA A 138 -5.80 14.86 6.22
C ALA A 138 -4.91 13.91 5.40
N VAL A 139 -3.84 14.44 4.78
CA VAL A 139 -2.83 13.63 4.09
C VAL A 139 -2.17 12.65 5.06
N GLY A 140 -1.79 13.11 6.27
CA GLY A 140 -1.23 12.26 7.31
C GLY A 140 -2.15 11.10 7.72
N GLY A 141 -3.45 11.35 7.79
CA GLY A 141 -4.47 10.32 7.99
C GLY A 141 -4.43 9.25 6.88
N ALA A 142 -4.44 9.68 5.61
CA ALA A 142 -4.38 8.78 4.47
C ALA A 142 -3.06 7.98 4.39
N VAL A 143 -1.93 8.63 4.68
CA VAL A 143 -0.60 7.99 4.77
C VAL A 143 -0.59 6.92 5.87
N GLY A 144 -1.20 7.20 7.03
CA GLY A 144 -1.26 6.26 8.15
C GLY A 144 -2.17 5.05 7.91
N HIS A 145 -3.14 5.15 7.01
CA HIS A 145 -4.04 4.05 6.62
C HIS A 145 -3.56 3.27 5.39
N ASN A 146 -2.33 3.48 4.94
CA ASN A 146 -1.76 2.70 3.85
C ASN A 146 -1.75 1.20 4.20
N PRO A 147 -2.47 0.35 3.44
CA PRO A 147 -2.52 -1.08 3.73
C PRO A 147 -1.30 -1.85 3.23
N ILE A 148 -0.51 -1.29 2.29
CA ILE A 148 0.62 -1.97 1.64
C ILE A 148 1.92 -1.29 2.04
N SER A 149 2.38 -1.59 3.26
CA SER A 149 3.65 -1.03 3.78
C SER A 149 4.83 -1.39 2.89
N LEU A 150 5.86 -0.58 2.86
CA LEU A 150 7.09 -0.72 2.07
C LEU A 150 6.88 -0.45 0.58
N LEU A 151 6.08 -1.24 -0.13
CA LEU A 151 5.82 -1.08 -1.56
C LEU A 151 5.14 0.28 -1.85
N ILE A 152 4.14 0.67 -1.04
CA ILE A 152 3.67 2.06 -1.00
C ILE A 152 4.44 2.75 0.14
N PRO A 153 5.46 3.58 -0.16
CA PRO A 153 6.50 3.95 0.81
C PRO A 153 6.07 5.04 1.79
N CYS A 154 5.06 4.77 2.62
CA CYS A 154 4.59 5.70 3.64
C CYS A 154 5.66 6.04 4.70
N HIS A 155 6.69 5.19 4.88
CA HIS A 155 7.84 5.46 5.73
C HIS A 155 8.71 6.61 5.20
N ARG A 156 8.69 6.92 3.88
CA ARG A 156 9.42 8.05 3.28
C ARG A 156 8.76 9.40 3.54
N VAL A 157 7.55 9.44 4.13
CA VAL A 157 6.87 10.68 4.47
C VAL A 157 7.27 11.14 5.86
N VAL A 158 7.82 12.35 5.96
CA VAL A 158 8.34 12.93 7.20
C VAL A 158 7.61 14.23 7.55
N GLY A 159 7.72 14.67 8.79
CA GLY A 159 7.24 15.98 9.22
C GLY A 159 8.13 17.12 8.71
N ALA A 160 7.80 18.35 9.10
CA ALA A 160 8.63 19.50 8.81
C ALA A 160 10.05 19.29 9.36
N HIS A 161 11.05 19.80 8.64
CA HIS A 161 12.48 19.68 8.99
C HIS A 161 12.96 18.21 9.16
N GLY A 162 12.32 17.25 8.47
CA GLY A 162 12.72 15.84 8.53
C GLY A 162 12.31 15.10 9.80
N SER A 163 11.44 15.68 10.62
CA SER A 163 11.02 15.04 11.87
C SER A 163 10.30 13.71 11.62
N LEU A 164 10.70 12.68 12.35
CA LEU A 164 10.10 11.35 12.25
C LEU A 164 8.78 11.34 13.05
N THR A 165 7.69 11.51 12.36
CA THR A 165 6.35 11.48 12.94
C THR A 165 5.47 10.47 12.21
N GLY A 166 4.58 9.80 12.94
CA GLY A 166 3.50 8.98 12.41
C GLY A 166 3.96 7.87 11.45
N TYR A 167 3.94 6.63 11.93
CA TYR A 167 4.11 5.44 11.10
C TYR A 167 3.31 4.29 11.72
N ALA A 168 2.46 3.64 10.95
CA ALA A 168 1.63 2.54 11.44
C ALA A 168 2.46 1.38 11.99
N GLY A 169 3.60 1.10 11.36
CA GLY A 169 4.56 0.09 11.80
C GLY A 169 5.46 0.49 12.98
N GLY A 170 5.30 1.71 13.52
CA GLY A 170 6.10 2.25 14.63
C GLY A 170 7.36 3.01 14.19
N ILE A 171 7.69 4.07 14.93
CA ILE A 171 8.79 5.00 14.60
C ILE A 171 10.15 4.31 14.52
N GLY A 172 10.38 3.30 15.34
CA GLY A 172 11.64 2.52 15.32
C GLY A 172 11.85 1.82 13.97
N ARG A 173 10.82 1.18 13.42
CA ARG A 173 10.87 0.57 12.08
C ARG A 173 11.05 1.63 10.99
N LYS A 174 10.32 2.75 11.07
CA LYS A 174 10.46 3.86 10.10
C LYS A 174 11.91 4.36 10.01
N ARG A 175 12.56 4.57 11.16
CA ARG A 175 13.96 4.99 11.20
C ARG A 175 14.87 3.98 10.51
N LYS A 176 14.78 2.70 10.87
CA LYS A 176 15.60 1.63 10.29
C LYS A 176 15.39 1.47 8.78
N LEU A 177 14.17 1.66 8.28
CA LEU A 177 13.87 1.63 6.85
C LEU A 177 14.53 2.79 6.11
N LEU A 178 14.45 4.00 6.66
CA LEU A 178 15.12 5.16 6.07
C LEU A 178 16.65 5.03 6.10
N GLU A 179 17.22 4.52 7.17
CA GLU A 179 18.66 4.23 7.28
C GLU A 179 19.10 3.18 6.24
N LEU A 180 18.33 2.10 6.07
CA LEU A 180 18.57 1.06 5.06
C LEU A 180 18.60 1.66 3.65
N GLU A 181 17.59 2.46 3.31
CA GLU A 181 17.47 3.07 1.98
C GLU A 181 18.58 4.10 1.71
N GLN A 182 18.96 4.90 2.70
CA GLN A 182 20.06 5.89 2.56
C GLN A 182 21.39 5.20 2.33
N ALA A 183 21.68 4.13 3.07
CA ALA A 183 22.90 3.33 2.90
C ALA A 183 22.96 2.70 1.51
N GLY A 184 21.85 2.14 1.01
CA GLY A 184 21.76 1.53 -0.31
C GLY A 184 21.91 2.56 -1.45
N ALA A 185 21.28 3.72 -1.33
CA ALA A 185 21.39 4.81 -2.31
C ALA A 185 22.83 5.33 -2.41
N ALA A 186 23.53 5.48 -1.28
CA ALA A 186 24.94 5.90 -1.25
C ALA A 186 25.86 4.88 -1.95
N SER A 187 25.61 3.59 -1.76
CA SER A 187 26.40 2.52 -2.38
C SER A 187 26.20 2.42 -3.90
N SER A 188 25.02 2.75 -4.40
CA SER A 188 24.68 2.74 -5.82
C SER A 188 25.32 3.92 -6.58
N GLY A 189 25.48 5.07 -5.93
CA GLY A 189 26.11 6.26 -6.51
C GLY A 189 27.62 6.12 -6.79
N HIS A 190 28.31 5.16 -6.17
CA HIS A 190 29.74 4.90 -6.38
C HIS A 190 30.06 3.93 -7.52
N ARG A 191 29.05 3.32 -8.17
CA ARG A 191 29.27 2.36 -9.27
C ARG A 191 29.17 2.97 -10.68
N GLN A 192 29.05 4.29 -10.79
CA GLN A 192 28.98 4.99 -12.08
C GLN A 192 30.23 5.87 -12.30
N CYS A 193 31.40 5.31 -12.16
CA CYS A 193 32.67 5.90 -12.63
C CYS A 193 33.42 4.86 -13.46
#